data_853413e03dff784da90fa553cc1df62d
#
_entry.id   853413e03dff784da90fa553cc1df62d
#
_cell.length_a   1.000
_cell.length_b   1.000
_cell.length_c   1.000
_cell.angle_alpha   90.00
_cell.angle_beta   90.00
_cell.angle_gamma   90.00
#
_symmetry.space_group_name_H-M   'P 1'
#
loop_
_entity.id
_entity.type
_entity.pdbx_description
1 polymer ?
#
loop_
_entity_poly.entity_id
_entity_poly.type
_entity_poly.pdbx_seq_one_letter_code
_entity_poly.pdbx_strand_id
1 'polypeptide(L)'
;MASSTDSRGLERNAIGLTEVLFQSITHMAPAVATALSLGAATLFAGGNTPLAVVLALIAALFTAYSIGELARFLPSAGGMYTYVARGLGSFAGWLMAWAFLLAEPVVPAALFASFGLFGASLITLVTGFSNDYLWLPLAILCGLLVWWLVYRGVSISTRVGVALGLIEIGIFLGVSLLLIINAGSKNTLSVFVPGADGLKPALQGMVFCLLAFVGFEAAAPLAEETRDPKRTIRRAVLLSAVLIGLFYIFNMYAATVYFGPDRMQAEFLGFNNGDPWSGMANEVLPTIGGLLVVFAILNSSLANASAGANASTRVIFALGRVSLLPRWFAAVHETHRTPINAVHFQGILGIGLAVGLGLLFQSQGQSLGGPLTTYVWIGYALGLLFAAMYVAVNLAVIGYFWRERRSDFSPVKHLVIPILGIVLLIPAFLGVLGGLTIPLLDIKLDPLKTPYDVVPMIVLIWMIVGIVLYVVLRMRSPDALTRIGDVMTEG
;
A
#
# COMPACT_ATOMS: atom_id res chain seq x y z
N MET A 1 -39.66 -12.48 15.26
CA MET A 1 -39.27 -11.16 15.82
C MET A 1 -38.14 -10.67 14.95
N ALA A 2 -38.38 -9.69 14.10
CA ALA A 2 -37.36 -9.08 13.24
C ALA A 2 -36.43 -8.26 14.13
N SER A 3 -35.14 -8.59 14.14
CA SER A 3 -34.13 -7.80 14.82
C SER A 3 -34.18 -6.37 14.25
N SER A 4 -34.36 -5.39 15.13
CA SER A 4 -34.18 -3.99 14.77
C SER A 4 -32.78 -3.80 14.24
N THR A 5 -32.63 -3.77 12.93
CA THR A 5 -31.40 -3.35 12.27
C THR A 5 -31.13 -1.92 12.71
N ASP A 6 -30.05 -1.72 13.46
CA ASP A 6 -29.58 -0.39 13.83
C ASP A 6 -29.33 0.40 12.54
N SER A 7 -30.28 1.29 12.19
CA SER A 7 -30.36 1.98 10.92
C SER A 7 -29.26 3.06 10.73
N ARG A 8 -28.29 3.15 11.66
CA ARG A 8 -27.33 4.26 11.74
C ARG A 8 -25.87 3.91 11.44
N GLY A 9 -25.53 2.62 11.20
CA GLY A 9 -24.16 2.16 10.96
C GLY A 9 -23.86 1.79 9.51
N LEU A 10 -22.60 1.38 9.23
CA LEU A 10 -22.17 0.78 7.97
C LEU A 10 -22.93 -0.52 7.69
N GLU A 11 -22.91 -1.01 6.42
CA GLU A 11 -23.62 -2.22 6.02
C GLU A 11 -22.95 -3.47 6.60
N ARG A 12 -23.51 -4.06 7.66
CA ARG A 12 -22.96 -5.26 8.31
C ARG A 12 -23.08 -6.49 7.41
N ASN A 13 -22.07 -7.37 7.45
CA ASN A 13 -22.04 -8.63 6.69
C ASN A 13 -22.16 -8.48 5.17
N ALA A 14 -21.78 -7.32 4.62
CA ALA A 14 -21.89 -7.00 3.20
C ALA A 14 -20.88 -7.79 2.35
N ILE A 15 -19.69 -8.08 2.89
CA ILE A 15 -18.57 -8.68 2.17
C ILE A 15 -18.04 -9.94 2.86
N GLY A 16 -17.50 -10.86 2.04
CA GLY A 16 -16.90 -12.13 2.49
C GLY A 16 -15.39 -12.16 2.33
N LEU A 17 -14.80 -13.36 2.49
CA LEU A 17 -13.34 -13.54 2.41
C LEU A 17 -12.76 -13.11 1.07
N THR A 18 -13.42 -13.38 -0.04
CA THR A 18 -12.92 -13.05 -1.38
C THR A 18 -12.77 -11.54 -1.55
N GLU A 19 -13.82 -10.78 -1.24
CA GLU A 19 -13.81 -9.33 -1.36
C GLU A 19 -12.78 -8.70 -0.40
N VAL A 20 -12.70 -9.19 0.83
CA VAL A 20 -11.75 -8.69 1.83
C VAL A 20 -10.31 -9.05 1.47
N LEU A 21 -10.07 -10.24 0.91
CA LEU A 21 -8.76 -10.67 0.42
C LEU A 21 -8.30 -9.78 -0.74
N PHE A 22 -9.18 -9.56 -1.72
CA PHE A 22 -8.86 -8.72 -2.87
C PHE A 22 -8.78 -7.23 -2.52
N GLN A 23 -9.44 -6.77 -1.47
CA GLN A 23 -9.21 -5.43 -0.91
C GLN A 23 -7.71 -5.22 -0.57
N SER A 24 -7.08 -6.18 0.11
CA SER A 24 -5.65 -6.14 0.40
C SER A 24 -4.78 -6.41 -0.84
N ILE A 25 -5.14 -7.38 -1.68
CA ILE A 25 -4.40 -7.70 -2.91
C ILE A 25 -4.32 -6.48 -3.83
N THR A 26 -5.45 -5.86 -4.14
CA THR A 26 -5.48 -4.70 -5.05
C THR A 26 -4.85 -3.47 -4.42
N HIS A 27 -4.89 -3.35 -3.09
CA HIS A 27 -4.21 -2.24 -2.40
C HIS A 27 -2.68 -2.35 -2.46
N MET A 28 -2.10 -3.55 -2.59
CA MET A 28 -0.68 -3.74 -2.89
C MET A 28 -0.32 -3.45 -4.35
N ALA A 29 -1.30 -3.11 -5.23
CA ALA A 29 -1.12 -2.76 -6.64
C ALA A 29 -0.22 -3.73 -7.42
N PRO A 30 -0.60 -5.01 -7.61
CA PRO A 30 0.29 -6.03 -8.16
C PRO A 30 1.05 -5.60 -9.42
N ALA A 31 0.38 -5.03 -10.42
CA ALA A 31 1.02 -4.60 -11.67
C ALA A 31 1.85 -3.32 -11.50
N VAL A 32 1.30 -2.27 -10.87
CA VAL A 32 2.02 -0.99 -10.64
C VAL A 32 3.25 -1.22 -9.77
N ALA A 33 3.12 -1.97 -8.67
CA ALA A 33 4.25 -2.23 -7.77
C ALA A 33 5.33 -3.06 -8.46
N THR A 34 4.96 -4.06 -9.29
CA THR A 34 5.92 -4.84 -10.07
C THR A 34 6.68 -3.95 -11.05
N ALA A 35 5.97 -3.05 -11.75
CA ALA A 35 6.59 -2.19 -12.74
C ALA A 35 7.46 -1.08 -12.12
N LEU A 36 6.99 -0.43 -11.07
CA LEU A 36 7.64 0.76 -10.50
C LEU A 36 8.46 0.45 -9.25
N SER A 37 7.85 -0.09 -8.19
CA SER A 37 8.54 -0.29 -6.91
C SER A 37 9.60 -1.39 -6.97
N LEU A 38 9.27 -2.56 -7.53
CA LEU A 38 10.23 -3.66 -7.70
C LEU A 38 11.24 -3.36 -8.81
N GLY A 39 10.83 -2.60 -9.84
CA GLY A 39 11.74 -2.07 -10.84
C GLY A 39 12.87 -1.24 -10.20
N ALA A 40 12.54 -0.33 -9.28
CA ALA A 40 13.53 0.47 -8.57
C ALA A 40 14.49 -0.37 -7.70
N ALA A 41 14.05 -1.52 -7.18
CA ALA A 41 14.91 -2.42 -6.41
C ALA A 41 16.07 -2.99 -7.25
N THR A 42 15.92 -3.07 -8.59
CA THR A 42 16.97 -3.60 -9.48
C THR A 42 18.24 -2.75 -9.48
N LEU A 43 18.12 -1.44 -9.22
CA LEU A 43 19.28 -0.54 -9.12
C LEU A 43 20.27 -0.96 -8.01
N PHE A 44 19.78 -1.66 -7.00
CA PHE A 44 20.55 -2.05 -5.83
C PHE A 44 20.81 -3.56 -5.79
N ALA A 45 19.77 -4.35 -6.03
CA ALA A 45 19.85 -5.82 -5.98
C ALA A 45 20.37 -6.44 -7.27
N GLY A 46 20.28 -5.75 -8.41
CA GLY A 46 20.70 -6.29 -9.71
C GLY A 46 20.05 -7.64 -9.98
N GLY A 47 20.85 -8.63 -10.35
CA GLY A 47 20.42 -10.02 -10.57
C GLY A 47 19.87 -10.73 -9.31
N ASN A 48 20.13 -10.20 -8.11
CA ASN A 48 19.56 -10.72 -6.85
C ASN A 48 18.22 -10.06 -6.47
N THR A 49 17.56 -9.34 -7.38
CA THR A 49 16.23 -8.76 -7.11
C THR A 49 15.19 -9.81 -6.67
N PRO A 50 15.10 -11.03 -7.25
CA PRO A 50 14.21 -12.07 -6.75
C PRO A 50 14.48 -12.45 -5.29
N LEU A 51 15.75 -12.52 -4.87
CA LEU A 51 16.13 -12.75 -3.47
C LEU A 51 15.70 -11.58 -2.57
N ALA A 52 15.85 -10.34 -3.03
CA ALA A 52 15.40 -9.14 -2.31
C ALA A 52 13.88 -9.18 -2.04
N VAL A 53 13.09 -9.64 -3.02
CA VAL A 53 11.63 -9.83 -2.86
C VAL A 53 11.30 -10.93 -1.85
N VAL A 54 12.05 -12.04 -1.84
CA VAL A 54 11.90 -13.11 -0.83
C VAL A 54 12.14 -12.56 0.58
N LEU A 55 13.20 -11.78 0.77
CA LEU A 55 13.52 -11.17 2.07
C LEU A 55 12.42 -10.18 2.51
N ALA A 56 11.91 -9.37 1.57
CA ALA A 56 10.80 -8.45 1.83
C ALA A 56 9.50 -9.19 2.18
N LEU A 57 9.20 -10.31 1.50
CA LEU A 57 8.05 -11.16 1.84
C LEU A 57 8.15 -11.69 3.28
N ILE A 58 9.32 -12.16 3.69
CA ILE A 58 9.54 -12.64 5.07
C ILE A 58 9.26 -11.53 6.07
N ALA A 59 9.78 -10.32 5.84
CA ALA A 59 9.53 -9.17 6.71
C ALA A 59 8.05 -8.77 6.76
N ALA A 60 7.39 -8.74 5.59
CA ALA A 60 5.97 -8.44 5.49
C ALA A 60 5.11 -9.48 6.23
N LEU A 61 5.46 -10.78 6.14
CA LEU A 61 4.73 -11.86 6.83
C LEU A 61 4.78 -11.76 8.34
N PHE A 62 5.89 -11.33 8.95
CA PHE A 62 5.94 -11.11 10.40
C PHE A 62 4.98 -9.99 10.84
N THR A 63 4.91 -8.91 10.08
CA THR A 63 3.98 -7.80 10.36
C THR A 63 2.52 -8.21 10.05
N ALA A 64 2.28 -8.90 8.94
CA ALA A 64 0.96 -9.44 8.59
C ALA A 64 0.44 -10.41 9.67
N TYR A 65 1.32 -11.24 10.24
CA TYR A 65 0.98 -12.09 11.36
C TYR A 65 0.56 -11.28 12.58
N SER A 66 1.29 -10.23 12.93
CA SER A 66 0.99 -9.34 14.06
C SER A 66 -0.36 -8.65 13.88
N ILE A 67 -0.65 -8.10 12.69
CA ILE A 67 -1.96 -7.52 12.37
C ILE A 67 -3.07 -8.58 12.46
N GLY A 68 -2.83 -9.76 11.89
CA GLY A 68 -3.80 -10.87 11.91
C GLY A 68 -4.14 -11.37 13.31
N GLU A 69 -3.17 -11.42 14.22
CA GLU A 69 -3.41 -11.78 15.62
C GLU A 69 -4.25 -10.70 16.33
N LEU A 70 -3.96 -9.42 16.14
CA LEU A 70 -4.75 -8.34 16.74
C LEU A 70 -6.16 -8.26 16.14
N ALA A 71 -6.32 -8.42 14.83
CA ALA A 71 -7.62 -8.43 14.15
C ALA A 71 -8.57 -9.50 14.68
N ARG A 72 -8.03 -10.64 15.12
CA ARG A 72 -8.82 -11.73 15.73
C ARG A 72 -9.52 -11.31 17.02
N PHE A 73 -8.94 -10.40 17.78
CA PHE A 73 -9.45 -9.97 19.07
C PHE A 73 -10.12 -8.59 19.04
N LEU A 74 -9.72 -7.75 18.09
CA LEU A 74 -10.02 -6.32 18.05
C LEU A 74 -10.67 -5.88 16.72
N PRO A 75 -11.73 -6.54 16.20
CA PRO A 75 -12.37 -6.12 14.96
C PRO A 75 -12.97 -4.71 15.11
N SER A 76 -12.56 -3.78 14.23
CA SER A 76 -12.99 -2.38 14.26
C SER A 76 -12.74 -1.71 12.91
N ALA A 77 -13.60 -0.75 12.51
CA ALA A 77 -13.35 0.13 11.37
C ALA A 77 -12.11 1.03 11.58
N GLY A 78 -11.61 1.15 12.79
CA GLY A 78 -10.36 1.80 13.10
C GLY A 78 -9.12 1.02 12.67
N GLY A 79 -9.24 -0.30 12.44
CA GLY A 79 -8.13 -1.14 12.01
C GLY A 79 -6.91 -0.97 12.92
N MET A 80 -5.77 -0.68 12.30
CA MET A 80 -4.48 -0.63 12.99
C MET A 80 -4.41 0.39 14.14
N TYR A 81 -5.08 1.55 14.06
CA TYR A 81 -4.99 2.49 15.17
C TYR A 81 -5.69 1.98 16.44
N THR A 82 -6.78 1.24 16.30
CA THR A 82 -7.44 0.56 17.42
C THR A 82 -6.50 -0.47 18.06
N TYR A 83 -5.77 -1.22 17.24
CA TYR A 83 -4.80 -2.21 17.72
C TYR A 83 -3.70 -1.55 18.55
N VAL A 84 -3.14 -0.45 18.03
CA VAL A 84 -2.08 0.30 18.70
C VAL A 84 -2.60 0.97 19.98
N ALA A 85 -3.83 1.51 19.98
CA ALA A 85 -4.44 2.08 21.17
C ALA A 85 -4.60 1.05 22.29
N ARG A 86 -5.02 -0.16 21.98
CA ARG A 86 -5.18 -1.26 22.95
C ARG A 86 -3.84 -1.80 23.44
N GLY A 87 -2.87 -1.94 22.55
CA GLY A 87 -1.54 -2.47 22.91
C GLY A 87 -0.63 -1.49 23.62
N LEU A 88 -0.62 -0.22 23.21
CA LEU A 88 0.35 0.79 23.65
C LEU A 88 -0.29 1.99 24.37
N GLY A 89 -1.62 2.10 24.36
CA GLY A 89 -2.37 3.18 25.01
C GLY A 89 -2.82 4.28 24.05
N SER A 90 -3.67 5.17 24.54
CA SER A 90 -4.39 6.17 23.73
C SER A 90 -3.46 7.17 23.01
N PHE A 91 -2.31 7.51 23.58
CA PHE A 91 -1.34 8.40 22.91
C PHE A 91 -0.77 7.76 21.64
N ALA A 92 -0.29 6.52 21.73
CA ALA A 92 0.22 5.80 20.58
C ALA A 92 -0.88 5.52 19.54
N GLY A 93 -2.09 5.16 20.00
CA GLY A 93 -3.26 4.99 19.14
C GLY A 93 -3.65 6.26 18.38
N TRP A 94 -3.59 7.41 19.04
CA TRP A 94 -3.82 8.70 18.39
C TRP A 94 -2.74 9.01 17.35
N LEU A 95 -1.45 8.86 17.69
CA LEU A 95 -0.37 9.10 16.72
C LEU A 95 -0.47 8.16 15.52
N MET A 96 -0.87 6.90 15.74
CA MET A 96 -1.15 5.95 14.67
C MET A 96 -2.30 6.42 13.77
N ALA A 97 -3.43 6.87 14.36
CA ALA A 97 -4.56 7.41 13.61
C ALA A 97 -4.17 8.67 12.84
N TRP A 98 -3.38 9.54 13.44
CA TRP A 98 -2.89 10.78 12.83
C TRP A 98 -1.93 10.53 11.67
N ALA A 99 -1.02 9.56 11.82
CA ALA A 99 -0.15 9.10 10.73
C ALA A 99 -0.98 8.51 9.56
N PHE A 100 -1.99 7.71 9.89
CA PHE A 100 -2.89 7.11 8.91
C PHE A 100 -3.71 8.16 8.13
N LEU A 101 -4.13 9.27 8.80
CA LEU A 101 -4.83 10.39 8.15
C LEU A 101 -3.98 11.16 7.13
N LEU A 102 -2.64 11.06 7.20
CA LEU A 102 -1.78 11.54 6.11
C LEU A 102 -1.55 10.43 5.08
N ALA A 103 -1.22 9.22 5.53
CA ALA A 103 -0.80 8.14 4.64
C ALA A 103 -1.91 7.68 3.70
N GLU A 104 -3.00 7.18 4.23
CA GLU A 104 -4.02 6.47 3.43
C GLU A 104 -4.82 7.38 2.48
N PRO A 105 -5.24 8.62 2.87
CA PRO A 105 -5.96 9.50 1.96
C PRO A 105 -5.16 9.97 0.74
N VAL A 106 -3.82 9.95 0.80
CA VAL A 106 -2.99 10.39 -0.34
C VAL A 106 -2.65 9.24 -1.30
N VAL A 107 -2.85 7.96 -0.91
CA VAL A 107 -2.66 6.81 -1.81
C VAL A 107 -3.42 6.97 -3.13
N PRO A 108 -4.74 7.27 -3.14
CA PRO A 108 -5.47 7.46 -4.39
C PRO A 108 -4.89 8.56 -5.28
N ALA A 109 -4.33 9.63 -4.71
CA ALA A 109 -3.74 10.70 -5.51
C ALA A 109 -2.52 10.22 -6.32
N ALA A 110 -1.64 9.40 -5.73
CA ALA A 110 -0.52 8.79 -6.44
C ALA A 110 -1.01 7.90 -7.60
N LEU A 111 -2.06 7.12 -7.35
CA LEU A 111 -2.60 6.20 -8.35
C LEU A 111 -3.39 6.93 -9.46
N PHE A 112 -4.04 8.05 -9.17
CA PHE A 112 -4.66 8.90 -10.21
C PHE A 112 -3.58 9.49 -11.12
N ALA A 113 -2.46 9.95 -10.56
CA ALA A 113 -1.31 10.43 -11.34
C ALA A 113 -0.70 9.30 -12.20
N SER A 114 -0.51 8.10 -11.63
CA SER A 114 -0.05 6.91 -12.36
C SER A 114 -1.01 6.53 -13.50
N PHE A 115 -2.32 6.48 -13.24
CA PHE A 115 -3.32 6.21 -14.27
C PHE A 115 -3.26 7.25 -15.39
N GLY A 116 -3.12 8.52 -15.05
CA GLY A 116 -2.95 9.60 -16.02
C GLY A 116 -1.72 9.39 -16.90
N LEU A 117 -0.58 9.09 -16.29
CA LEU A 117 0.70 8.85 -16.98
C LEU A 117 0.60 7.70 -17.99
N PHE A 118 0.23 6.51 -17.52
CA PHE A 118 0.16 5.33 -18.37
C PHE A 118 -0.99 5.39 -19.38
N GLY A 119 -2.09 6.07 -19.03
CA GLY A 119 -3.17 6.34 -19.97
C GLY A 119 -2.75 7.28 -21.10
N ALA A 120 -1.99 8.33 -20.81
CA ALA A 120 -1.41 9.20 -21.81
C ALA A 120 -0.43 8.43 -22.73
N SER A 121 0.42 7.59 -22.14
CA SER A 121 1.33 6.72 -22.89
C SER A 121 0.57 5.77 -23.83
N LEU A 122 -0.53 5.17 -23.36
CA LEU A 122 -1.37 4.28 -24.17
C LEU A 122 -2.00 5.03 -25.35
N ILE A 123 -2.58 6.20 -25.12
CA ILE A 123 -3.18 7.02 -26.18
C ILE A 123 -2.10 7.41 -27.21
N THR A 124 -0.94 7.85 -26.75
CA THR A 124 0.18 8.20 -27.64
C THR A 124 0.62 7.01 -28.49
N LEU A 125 0.73 5.83 -27.87
CA LEU A 125 1.13 4.59 -28.56
C LEU A 125 0.12 4.17 -29.65
N VAL A 126 -1.17 4.30 -29.38
CA VAL A 126 -2.23 3.84 -30.31
C VAL A 126 -2.54 4.86 -31.38
N THR A 127 -2.52 6.15 -31.06
CA THR A 127 -3.02 7.23 -31.96
C THR A 127 -1.91 8.08 -32.55
N GLY A 128 -0.67 8.04 -32.00
CA GLY A 128 0.38 8.98 -32.30
C GLY A 128 0.17 10.38 -31.71
N PHE A 129 -0.96 10.64 -31.06
CA PHE A 129 -1.24 11.92 -30.43
C PHE A 129 -0.50 12.06 -29.10
N SER A 130 0.35 13.08 -28.98
CA SER A 130 1.11 13.38 -27.76
C SER A 130 0.85 14.81 -27.30
N ASN A 131 0.60 14.98 -26.02
CA ASN A 131 0.48 16.29 -25.37
C ASN A 131 0.90 16.16 -23.92
N ASP A 132 1.71 17.09 -23.41
CA ASP A 132 2.28 17.09 -22.06
C ASP A 132 1.24 17.11 -20.94
N TYR A 133 0.01 17.53 -21.24
CA TYR A 133 -1.11 17.61 -20.29
C TYR A 133 -2.15 16.51 -20.49
N LEU A 134 -1.91 15.54 -21.39
CA LEU A 134 -2.86 14.47 -21.67
C LEU A 134 -3.17 13.59 -20.44
N TRP A 135 -2.21 13.48 -19.51
CA TRP A 135 -2.39 12.79 -18.24
C TRP A 135 -3.48 13.41 -17.34
N LEU A 136 -3.67 14.72 -17.42
CA LEU A 136 -4.55 15.48 -16.52
C LEU A 136 -6.03 15.05 -16.60
N PRO A 137 -6.71 15.05 -17.76
CA PRO A 137 -8.09 14.60 -17.86
C PRO A 137 -8.23 13.11 -17.50
N LEU A 138 -7.22 12.29 -17.74
CA LEU A 138 -7.23 10.87 -17.41
C LEU A 138 -7.10 10.64 -15.90
N ALA A 139 -6.24 11.38 -15.20
CA ALA A 139 -6.14 11.33 -13.74
C ALA A 139 -7.46 11.77 -13.09
N ILE A 140 -8.09 12.84 -13.59
CA ILE A 140 -9.40 13.29 -13.11
C ILE A 140 -10.48 12.23 -13.37
N LEU A 141 -10.50 11.64 -14.56
CA LEU A 141 -11.45 10.56 -14.90
C LEU A 141 -11.31 9.38 -13.94
N CYS A 142 -10.08 8.91 -13.68
CA CYS A 142 -9.80 7.86 -12.70
C CYS A 142 -10.34 8.24 -11.31
N GLY A 143 -10.06 9.47 -10.87
CA GLY A 143 -10.53 9.98 -9.59
C GLY A 143 -12.06 10.00 -9.47
N LEU A 144 -12.77 10.44 -10.51
CA LEU A 144 -14.24 10.44 -10.56
C LEU A 144 -14.81 9.02 -10.56
N LEU A 145 -14.19 8.08 -11.28
CA LEU A 145 -14.60 6.67 -11.27
C LEU A 145 -14.43 6.03 -9.90
N VAL A 146 -13.29 6.25 -9.23
CA VAL A 146 -13.05 5.75 -7.87
C VAL A 146 -14.03 6.39 -6.89
N TRP A 147 -14.25 7.70 -6.96
CA TRP A 147 -15.23 8.38 -6.12
C TRP A 147 -16.63 7.79 -6.27
N TRP A 148 -17.06 7.55 -7.51
CA TRP A 148 -18.34 6.91 -7.79
C TRP A 148 -18.43 5.48 -7.24
N LEU A 149 -17.38 4.65 -7.44
CA LEU A 149 -17.33 3.28 -6.92
C LEU A 149 -17.47 3.23 -5.40
N VAL A 150 -16.71 4.05 -4.68
CA VAL A 150 -16.73 4.09 -3.21
C VAL A 150 -18.05 4.67 -2.68
N TYR A 151 -18.62 5.64 -3.41
CA TYR A 151 -19.94 6.19 -3.09
C TYR A 151 -21.04 5.13 -3.18
N ARG A 152 -20.99 4.25 -4.20
CA ARG A 152 -21.99 3.19 -4.43
C ARG A 152 -21.99 2.07 -3.40
N GLY A 153 -20.99 2.00 -2.56
CA GLY A 153 -20.92 1.08 -1.43
C GLY A 153 -19.79 0.05 -1.52
N VAL A 154 -19.45 -0.51 -0.35
CA VAL A 154 -18.33 -1.46 -0.22
C VAL A 154 -18.53 -2.73 -1.05
N SER A 155 -19.75 -3.24 -1.11
CA SER A 155 -20.07 -4.47 -1.86
C SER A 155 -19.82 -4.33 -3.36
N ILE A 156 -20.10 -3.15 -3.93
CA ILE A 156 -19.86 -2.87 -5.36
C ILE A 156 -18.37 -2.64 -5.59
N SER A 157 -17.75 -1.74 -4.83
CA SER A 157 -16.35 -1.38 -5.03
C SER A 157 -15.40 -2.56 -4.83
N THR A 158 -15.63 -3.42 -3.84
CA THR A 158 -14.79 -4.61 -3.61
C THR A 158 -15.00 -5.70 -4.67
N ARG A 159 -16.22 -5.90 -5.18
CA ARG A 159 -16.46 -6.84 -6.30
C ARG A 159 -15.78 -6.38 -7.58
N VAL A 160 -15.82 -5.08 -7.88
CA VAL A 160 -15.03 -4.50 -8.98
C VAL A 160 -13.55 -4.74 -8.73
N GLY A 161 -13.06 -4.51 -7.50
CA GLY A 161 -11.68 -4.80 -7.12
C GLY A 161 -11.27 -6.25 -7.34
N VAL A 162 -12.14 -7.23 -7.05
CA VAL A 162 -11.88 -8.66 -7.37
C VAL A 162 -11.65 -8.85 -8.87
N ALA A 163 -12.54 -8.32 -9.70
CA ALA A 163 -12.44 -8.47 -11.16
C ALA A 163 -11.16 -7.82 -11.70
N LEU A 164 -10.88 -6.59 -11.27
CA LEU A 164 -9.68 -5.84 -11.68
C LEU A 164 -8.40 -6.56 -11.21
N GLY A 165 -8.35 -7.02 -9.96
CA GLY A 165 -7.21 -7.76 -9.43
C GLY A 165 -6.92 -9.06 -10.17
N LEU A 166 -7.96 -9.82 -10.53
CA LEU A 166 -7.79 -11.04 -11.33
C LEU A 166 -7.24 -10.75 -12.74
N ILE A 167 -7.69 -9.67 -13.38
CA ILE A 167 -7.21 -9.26 -14.69
C ILE A 167 -5.73 -8.91 -14.66
N GLU A 168 -5.29 -8.03 -13.75
CA GLU A 168 -3.89 -7.61 -13.67
C GLU A 168 -2.94 -8.76 -13.32
N ILE A 169 -3.34 -9.60 -12.35
CA ILE A 169 -2.58 -10.79 -11.97
C ILE A 169 -2.46 -11.74 -13.15
N GLY A 170 -3.58 -12.01 -13.87
CA GLY A 170 -3.59 -12.89 -15.02
C GLY A 170 -2.67 -12.43 -16.14
N ILE A 171 -2.68 -11.13 -16.46
CA ILE A 171 -1.81 -10.56 -17.51
C ILE A 171 -0.34 -10.71 -17.11
N PHE A 172 0.05 -10.27 -15.92
CA PHE A 172 1.46 -10.33 -15.49
C PHE A 172 1.96 -11.77 -15.33
N LEU A 173 1.16 -12.70 -14.80
CA LEU A 173 1.53 -14.13 -14.76
C LEU A 173 1.68 -14.71 -16.16
N GLY A 174 0.79 -14.38 -17.09
CA GLY A 174 0.85 -14.84 -18.47
C GLY A 174 2.12 -14.32 -19.18
N VAL A 175 2.40 -13.01 -19.10
CA VAL A 175 3.62 -12.41 -19.65
C VAL A 175 4.86 -13.03 -19.03
N SER A 176 4.92 -13.14 -17.70
CA SER A 176 6.07 -13.71 -16.98
C SER A 176 6.30 -15.19 -17.34
N LEU A 177 5.25 -15.97 -17.53
CA LEU A 177 5.38 -17.35 -17.99
C LEU A 177 6.02 -17.41 -19.38
N LEU A 178 5.59 -16.54 -20.30
CA LEU A 178 6.21 -16.45 -21.63
C LEU A 178 7.66 -16.00 -21.57
N LEU A 179 8.01 -15.04 -20.70
CA LEU A 179 9.39 -14.62 -20.47
C LEU A 179 10.25 -15.80 -20.00
N ILE A 180 9.77 -16.60 -19.02
CA ILE A 180 10.48 -17.80 -18.53
C ILE A 180 10.68 -18.83 -19.65
N ILE A 181 9.65 -19.11 -20.44
CA ILE A 181 9.74 -20.05 -21.56
C ILE A 181 10.77 -19.56 -22.58
N ASN A 182 10.74 -18.27 -22.94
CA ASN A 182 11.66 -17.68 -23.91
C ASN A 182 13.10 -17.50 -23.37
N ALA A 183 13.29 -17.41 -22.05
CA ALA A 183 14.61 -17.42 -21.43
C ALA A 183 15.35 -18.76 -21.65
N GLY A 184 14.62 -19.87 -21.79
CA GLY A 184 15.19 -21.18 -22.16
C GLY A 184 16.33 -21.62 -21.22
N SER A 185 17.52 -21.82 -21.76
CA SER A 185 18.72 -22.22 -20.98
C SER A 185 19.26 -21.13 -20.05
N LYS A 186 18.79 -19.87 -20.13
CA LYS A 186 19.16 -18.79 -19.22
C LYS A 186 18.44 -18.88 -17.87
N ASN A 187 17.40 -19.74 -17.75
CA ASN A 187 16.75 -19.96 -16.49
C ASN A 187 17.74 -20.50 -15.44
N THR A 188 17.86 -19.78 -14.32
CA THR A 188 18.79 -20.13 -13.25
C THR A 188 18.22 -19.79 -11.89
N LEU A 189 18.47 -20.64 -10.91
CA LEU A 189 18.12 -20.39 -9.51
C LEU A 189 19.22 -19.63 -8.76
N SER A 190 20.35 -19.32 -9.42
CA SER A 190 21.42 -18.53 -8.81
C SER A 190 20.97 -17.13 -8.39
N VAL A 191 19.92 -16.58 -9.01
CA VAL A 191 19.30 -15.29 -8.67
C VAL A 191 18.70 -15.26 -7.24
N PHE A 192 18.48 -16.42 -6.63
CA PHE A 192 18.05 -16.57 -5.25
C PHE A 192 19.19 -16.86 -4.26
N VAL A 193 20.44 -16.94 -4.76
CA VAL A 193 21.62 -17.21 -3.94
C VAL A 193 22.47 -15.93 -3.88
N PRO A 194 22.99 -15.55 -2.69
CA PRO A 194 23.90 -14.43 -2.59
C PRO A 194 25.10 -14.56 -3.53
N GLY A 195 25.41 -13.49 -4.28
CA GLY A 195 26.58 -13.45 -5.17
C GLY A 195 27.88 -13.17 -4.43
N ALA A 196 28.91 -12.69 -5.15
CA ALA A 196 30.24 -12.37 -4.61
C ALA A 196 30.18 -11.33 -3.45
N ASP A 197 29.26 -10.37 -3.55
CA ASP A 197 29.05 -9.32 -2.53
C ASP A 197 28.14 -9.79 -1.36
N GLY A 198 27.86 -11.07 -1.24
CA GLY A 198 27.04 -11.68 -0.22
C GLY A 198 25.57 -11.21 -0.30
N LEU A 199 24.93 -11.05 0.87
CA LEU A 199 23.54 -10.61 0.99
C LEU A 199 23.35 -9.08 0.78
N LYS A 200 24.42 -8.30 0.74
CA LYS A 200 24.35 -6.83 0.72
C LYS A 200 23.48 -6.29 -0.41
N PRO A 201 23.60 -6.67 -1.69
CA PRO A 201 22.75 -6.16 -2.76
C PRO A 201 21.27 -6.50 -2.54
N ALA A 202 20.97 -7.73 -2.12
CA ALA A 202 19.60 -8.14 -1.87
C ALA A 202 18.96 -7.37 -0.68
N LEU A 203 19.72 -7.10 0.39
CA LEU A 203 19.25 -6.29 1.53
C LEU A 203 19.03 -4.82 1.15
N GLN A 204 19.85 -4.27 0.26
CA GLN A 204 19.66 -2.92 -0.27
C GLN A 204 18.38 -2.84 -1.13
N GLY A 205 18.18 -3.78 -2.05
CA GLY A 205 16.97 -3.85 -2.87
C GLY A 205 15.71 -4.16 -2.07
N MET A 206 15.82 -4.93 -0.97
CA MET A 206 14.71 -5.25 -0.07
C MET A 206 13.98 -3.99 0.44
N VAL A 207 14.69 -2.87 0.63
CA VAL A 207 14.10 -1.58 1.05
C VAL A 207 12.98 -1.16 0.12
N PHE A 208 13.22 -1.23 -1.19
CA PHE A 208 12.22 -0.88 -2.22
C PHE A 208 11.16 -1.96 -2.39
N CYS A 209 11.54 -3.23 -2.25
CA CYS A 209 10.59 -4.34 -2.29
C CYS A 209 9.57 -4.27 -1.16
N LEU A 210 9.95 -3.83 0.06
CA LEU A 210 9.01 -3.68 1.19
C LEU A 210 7.90 -2.67 0.91
N LEU A 211 8.17 -1.60 0.14
CA LEU A 211 7.14 -0.64 -0.27
C LEU A 211 6.06 -1.29 -1.14
N ALA A 212 6.42 -2.29 -1.95
CA ALA A 212 5.47 -3.03 -2.76
C ALA A 212 4.49 -3.88 -1.94
N PHE A 213 4.83 -4.20 -0.69
CA PHE A 213 3.94 -4.94 0.22
C PHE A 213 3.00 -4.04 1.03
N VAL A 214 3.16 -2.71 1.02
CA VAL A 214 2.22 -1.80 1.68
C VAL A 214 0.83 -2.01 1.09
N GLY A 215 -0.16 -2.27 1.96
CA GLY A 215 -1.55 -2.50 1.54
C GLY A 215 -2.15 -3.84 2.02
N PHE A 216 -1.37 -4.82 2.49
CA PHE A 216 -1.95 -6.06 3.02
C PHE A 216 -2.85 -5.82 4.23
N GLU A 217 -2.67 -4.74 4.97
CA GLU A 217 -3.48 -4.31 6.11
C GLU A 217 -4.80 -3.65 5.73
N ALA A 218 -5.02 -3.28 4.46
CA ALA A 218 -6.21 -2.55 4.00
C ALA A 218 -7.54 -3.31 4.18
N ALA A 219 -7.47 -4.61 4.49
CA ALA A 219 -8.60 -5.40 4.95
C ALA A 219 -9.09 -5.00 6.35
N ALA A 220 -8.20 -4.54 7.24
CA ALA A 220 -8.52 -4.33 8.65
C ALA A 220 -9.62 -3.28 8.89
N PRO A 221 -9.65 -2.10 8.24
CA PRO A 221 -10.72 -1.12 8.39
C PRO A 221 -12.11 -1.59 7.92
N LEU A 222 -12.19 -2.65 7.12
CA LEU A 222 -13.45 -3.21 6.63
C LEU A 222 -14.11 -4.20 7.62
N ALA A 223 -13.57 -4.36 8.82
CA ALA A 223 -14.01 -5.35 9.78
C ALA A 223 -15.51 -5.25 10.12
N GLU A 224 -16.08 -4.04 10.21
CA GLU A 224 -17.50 -3.83 10.57
C GLU A 224 -18.47 -4.23 9.45
N GLU A 225 -18.00 -4.26 8.18
CA GLU A 225 -18.78 -4.64 6.99
C GLU A 225 -18.56 -6.12 6.62
N THR A 226 -17.63 -6.81 7.29
CA THR A 226 -17.16 -8.16 6.96
C THR A 226 -17.94 -9.25 7.70
N ARG A 227 -18.23 -10.36 7.00
CA ARG A 227 -18.77 -11.59 7.61
C ARG A 227 -17.69 -12.30 8.42
N ASP A 228 -18.00 -12.67 9.67
CA ASP A 228 -17.05 -13.28 10.62
C ASP A 228 -15.69 -12.54 10.62
N PRO A 229 -15.66 -11.25 11.05
CA PRO A 229 -14.49 -10.40 10.89
C PRO A 229 -13.25 -10.94 11.60
N LYS A 230 -13.40 -11.58 12.75
CA LYS A 230 -12.29 -12.16 13.54
C LYS A 230 -11.48 -13.18 12.75
N ARG A 231 -12.16 -13.96 11.91
CA ARG A 231 -11.53 -15.02 11.11
C ARG A 231 -11.16 -14.53 9.71
N THR A 232 -12.07 -13.75 9.10
CA THR A 232 -11.93 -13.29 7.72
C THR A 232 -10.79 -12.28 7.58
N ILE A 233 -10.71 -11.25 8.44
CA ILE A 233 -9.64 -10.24 8.36
C ILE A 233 -8.26 -10.88 8.55
N ARG A 234 -8.10 -11.73 9.59
CA ARG A 234 -6.84 -12.44 9.81
C ARG A 234 -6.39 -13.26 8.59
N ARG A 235 -7.34 -13.99 7.98
CA ARG A 235 -7.03 -14.80 6.79
C ARG A 235 -6.70 -13.93 5.59
N ALA A 236 -7.46 -12.88 5.36
CA ALA A 236 -7.25 -11.98 4.24
C ALA A 236 -5.87 -11.32 4.29
N VAL A 237 -5.47 -10.76 5.44
CA VAL A 237 -4.17 -10.12 5.65
C VAL A 237 -3.00 -11.10 5.40
N LEU A 238 -3.06 -12.30 5.97
CA LEU A 238 -1.99 -13.29 5.78
C LEU A 238 -1.93 -13.85 4.36
N LEU A 239 -3.09 -14.24 3.81
CA LEU A 239 -3.16 -14.80 2.46
C LEU A 239 -2.78 -13.78 1.39
N SER A 240 -3.17 -12.51 1.53
CA SER A 240 -2.80 -11.48 0.56
C SER A 240 -1.28 -11.27 0.53
N ALA A 241 -0.62 -11.19 1.69
CA ALA A 241 0.83 -11.06 1.76
C ALA A 241 1.55 -12.27 1.11
N VAL A 242 1.08 -13.51 1.37
CA VAL A 242 1.66 -14.72 0.75
C VAL A 242 1.44 -14.73 -0.75
N LEU A 243 0.19 -14.55 -1.20
CA LEU A 243 -0.16 -14.67 -2.62
C LEU A 243 0.53 -13.59 -3.47
N ILE A 244 0.55 -12.35 -3.00
CA ILE A 244 1.22 -11.27 -3.71
C ILE A 244 2.74 -11.37 -3.59
N GLY A 245 3.27 -11.85 -2.47
CA GLY A 245 4.70 -12.13 -2.36
C GLY A 245 5.17 -13.19 -3.36
N LEU A 246 4.42 -14.28 -3.51
CA LEU A 246 4.71 -15.29 -4.53
C LEU A 246 4.56 -14.74 -5.95
N PHE A 247 3.55 -13.91 -6.19
CA PHE A 247 3.37 -13.20 -7.45
C PHE A 247 4.57 -12.30 -7.77
N TYR A 248 5.05 -11.51 -6.81
CA TYR A 248 6.21 -10.64 -7.01
C TYR A 248 7.50 -11.42 -7.25
N ILE A 249 7.72 -12.51 -6.49
CA ILE A 249 8.89 -13.39 -6.68
C ILE A 249 8.86 -13.98 -8.09
N PHE A 250 7.71 -14.48 -8.55
CA PHE A 250 7.55 -15.09 -9.87
C PHE A 250 7.83 -14.07 -10.99
N ASN A 251 7.24 -12.88 -10.90
CA ASN A 251 7.43 -11.84 -11.90
C ASN A 251 8.88 -11.35 -11.95
N MET A 252 9.50 -11.06 -10.79
CA MET A 252 10.89 -10.60 -10.76
C MET A 252 11.88 -11.68 -11.16
N TYR A 253 11.59 -12.95 -10.86
CA TYR A 253 12.34 -14.09 -11.42
C TYR A 253 12.28 -14.08 -12.95
N ALA A 254 11.07 -14.02 -13.52
CA ALA A 254 10.86 -14.02 -14.96
C ALA A 254 11.62 -12.87 -15.66
N ALA A 255 11.47 -11.65 -15.14
CA ALA A 255 12.16 -10.49 -15.66
C ALA A 255 13.69 -10.65 -15.59
N THR A 256 14.21 -11.11 -14.44
CA THR A 256 15.65 -11.25 -14.22
C THR A 256 16.30 -12.29 -15.13
N VAL A 257 15.70 -13.47 -15.29
CA VAL A 257 16.28 -14.54 -16.14
C VAL A 257 16.13 -14.23 -17.63
N TYR A 258 15.05 -13.56 -18.02
CA TYR A 258 14.83 -13.16 -19.41
C TYR A 258 15.76 -12.02 -19.82
N PHE A 259 15.82 -10.95 -19.05
CA PHE A 259 16.64 -9.76 -19.32
C PHE A 259 18.14 -10.05 -19.19
N GLY A 260 18.51 -10.90 -18.24
CA GLY A 260 19.87 -11.30 -17.88
C GLY A 260 20.29 -10.72 -16.53
N PRO A 261 20.65 -11.58 -15.56
CA PRO A 261 21.00 -11.15 -14.20
C PRO A 261 22.09 -10.08 -14.15
N ASP A 262 23.12 -10.18 -15.00
CA ASP A 262 24.26 -9.26 -15.02
C ASP A 262 23.90 -7.86 -15.56
N ARG A 263 22.80 -7.75 -16.31
CA ARG A 263 22.34 -6.49 -16.93
C ARG A 263 21.29 -5.76 -16.09
N MET A 264 20.67 -6.44 -15.12
CA MET A 264 19.54 -5.90 -14.35
C MET A 264 19.85 -4.57 -13.67
N GLN A 265 21.04 -4.43 -13.07
CA GLN A 265 21.40 -3.23 -12.31
C GLN A 265 21.62 -2.00 -13.22
N ALA A 266 22.33 -2.19 -14.32
CA ALA A 266 22.77 -1.07 -15.16
C ALA A 266 21.74 -0.66 -16.23
N GLU A 267 20.98 -1.61 -16.76
CA GLU A 267 20.25 -1.40 -18.01
C GLU A 267 18.73 -1.55 -17.85
N PHE A 268 18.23 -2.30 -16.83
CA PHE A 268 16.82 -2.67 -16.76
C PHE A 268 15.89 -1.46 -16.76
N LEU A 269 16.08 -0.49 -15.87
CA LEU A 269 15.21 0.68 -15.79
C LEU A 269 15.27 1.61 -16.99
N GLY A 270 16.36 1.61 -17.73
CA GLY A 270 16.50 2.39 -18.97
C GLY A 270 15.93 1.70 -20.21
N PHE A 271 15.64 0.40 -20.11
CA PHE A 271 15.16 -0.38 -21.23
C PHE A 271 13.79 0.12 -21.72
N ASN A 272 13.58 0.14 -23.02
CA ASN A 272 12.35 0.60 -23.66
C ASN A 272 11.88 1.98 -23.17
N ASN A 273 12.80 2.96 -23.10
CA ASN A 273 12.53 4.32 -22.62
C ASN A 273 11.94 4.40 -21.20
N GLY A 274 12.37 3.50 -20.32
CA GLY A 274 11.91 3.47 -18.91
C GLY A 274 10.67 2.62 -18.66
N ASP A 275 10.23 1.84 -19.64
CA ASP A 275 9.14 0.87 -19.50
C ASP A 275 9.62 -0.56 -19.86
N PRO A 276 10.47 -1.18 -18.99
CA PRO A 276 11.06 -2.48 -19.29
C PRO A 276 10.04 -3.60 -19.42
N TRP A 277 8.94 -3.56 -18.70
CA TRP A 277 7.93 -4.59 -18.75
C TRP A 277 7.20 -4.62 -20.09
N SER A 278 6.78 -3.46 -20.60
CA SER A 278 6.19 -3.39 -21.94
C SER A 278 7.16 -3.77 -23.04
N GLY A 279 8.45 -3.39 -22.87
CA GLY A 279 9.50 -3.78 -23.80
C GLY A 279 9.68 -5.30 -23.90
N MET A 280 9.90 -5.98 -22.76
CA MET A 280 10.03 -7.44 -22.71
C MET A 280 8.75 -8.15 -23.19
N ALA A 281 7.58 -7.63 -22.83
CA ALA A 281 6.31 -8.20 -23.26
C ALA A 281 6.13 -8.11 -24.79
N ASN A 282 6.56 -7.03 -25.43
CA ASN A 282 6.53 -6.89 -26.89
C ASN A 282 7.50 -7.84 -27.61
N GLU A 283 8.64 -8.20 -26.99
CA GLU A 283 9.55 -9.18 -27.54
C GLU A 283 8.96 -10.60 -27.59
N VAL A 284 8.15 -10.97 -26.57
CA VAL A 284 7.53 -12.32 -26.49
C VAL A 284 6.11 -12.38 -27.07
N LEU A 285 5.41 -11.25 -27.12
CA LEU A 285 4.09 -11.06 -27.73
C LEU A 285 4.09 -9.79 -28.57
N PRO A 286 4.62 -9.86 -29.80
CA PRO A 286 4.71 -8.69 -30.68
C PRO A 286 3.35 -8.02 -30.86
N THR A 287 3.36 -6.67 -30.87
CA THR A 287 2.18 -5.80 -31.06
C THR A 287 1.22 -5.71 -29.87
N ILE A 288 0.99 -6.80 -29.12
CA ILE A 288 -0.03 -6.83 -28.05
C ILE A 288 0.57 -6.84 -26.64
N GLY A 289 1.81 -7.32 -26.48
CA GLY A 289 2.42 -7.53 -25.16
C GLY A 289 2.51 -6.26 -24.33
N GLY A 290 3.07 -5.20 -24.91
CA GLY A 290 3.15 -3.90 -24.25
C GLY A 290 1.78 -3.28 -23.95
N LEU A 291 0.81 -3.42 -24.86
CA LEU A 291 -0.56 -2.97 -24.63
C LEU A 291 -1.21 -3.67 -23.43
N LEU A 292 -1.02 -4.98 -23.29
CA LEU A 292 -1.53 -5.76 -22.16
C LEU A 292 -0.88 -5.30 -20.85
N VAL A 293 0.43 -5.06 -20.83
CA VAL A 293 1.15 -4.58 -19.65
C VAL A 293 0.65 -3.20 -19.24
N VAL A 294 0.58 -2.23 -20.16
CA VAL A 294 0.06 -0.88 -19.87
C VAL A 294 -1.39 -0.95 -19.39
N PHE A 295 -2.21 -1.78 -20.01
CA PHE A 295 -3.59 -2.00 -19.58
C PHE A 295 -3.64 -2.58 -18.14
N ALA A 296 -2.79 -3.54 -17.80
CA ALA A 296 -2.71 -4.08 -16.45
C ALA A 296 -2.27 -3.02 -15.43
N ILE A 297 -1.35 -2.13 -15.77
CA ILE A 297 -0.90 -1.03 -14.90
C ILE A 297 -2.05 -0.01 -14.69
N LEU A 298 -2.79 0.35 -15.73
CA LEU A 298 -3.98 1.21 -15.62
C LEU A 298 -5.04 0.60 -14.72
N ASN A 299 -5.32 -0.69 -14.93
CA ASN A 299 -6.24 -1.47 -14.14
C ASN A 299 -5.82 -1.52 -12.67
N SER A 300 -4.54 -1.76 -12.39
CA SER A 300 -3.94 -1.80 -11.06
C SER A 300 -4.06 -0.44 -10.37
N SER A 301 -3.80 0.66 -11.09
CA SER A 301 -3.95 2.02 -10.56
C SER A 301 -5.39 2.31 -10.10
N LEU A 302 -6.39 1.93 -10.90
CA LEU A 302 -7.81 2.09 -10.57
C LEU A 302 -8.21 1.22 -9.36
N ALA A 303 -7.78 -0.04 -9.34
CA ALA A 303 -8.11 -1.00 -8.29
C ALA A 303 -7.49 -0.60 -6.94
N ASN A 304 -6.21 -0.23 -6.92
CA ASN A 304 -5.53 0.22 -5.71
C ASN A 304 -6.13 1.54 -5.20
N ALA A 305 -6.34 2.52 -6.07
CA ALA A 305 -6.97 3.78 -5.67
C ALA A 305 -8.35 3.56 -5.03
N SER A 306 -9.14 2.61 -5.55
CA SER A 306 -10.43 2.24 -4.98
C SER A 306 -10.29 1.57 -3.61
N ALA A 307 -9.30 0.67 -3.46
CA ALA A 307 -9.00 -0.01 -2.20
C ALA A 307 -8.52 0.98 -1.12
N GLY A 308 -7.59 1.87 -1.45
CA GLY A 308 -7.11 2.92 -0.54
C GLY A 308 -8.21 3.89 -0.12
N ALA A 309 -9.06 4.31 -1.07
CA ALA A 309 -10.21 5.15 -0.74
C ALA A 309 -11.23 4.45 0.17
N ASN A 310 -11.44 3.13 0.00
CA ASN A 310 -12.26 2.35 0.92
C ASN A 310 -11.66 2.33 2.34
N ALA A 311 -10.39 2.02 2.49
CA ALA A 311 -9.71 1.97 3.78
C ALA A 311 -9.70 3.35 4.47
N SER A 312 -9.29 4.39 3.75
CA SER A 312 -9.25 5.78 4.22
C SER A 312 -10.59 6.25 4.77
N THR A 313 -11.66 6.09 3.98
CA THR A 313 -12.99 6.59 4.36
C THR A 313 -13.56 5.92 5.60
N ARG A 314 -13.23 4.63 5.87
CA ARG A 314 -13.66 3.91 7.09
C ARG A 314 -12.92 4.41 8.32
N VAL A 315 -11.63 4.69 8.21
CA VAL A 315 -10.83 5.26 9.30
C VAL A 315 -11.29 6.69 9.63
N ILE A 316 -11.50 7.54 8.62
CA ILE A 316 -12.03 8.90 8.81
C ILE A 316 -13.41 8.84 9.49
N PHE A 317 -14.29 7.94 9.05
CA PHE A 317 -15.59 7.71 9.66
C PHE A 317 -15.46 7.27 11.13
N ALA A 318 -14.61 6.29 11.42
CA ALA A 318 -14.42 5.79 12.78
C ALA A 318 -13.90 6.87 13.72
N LEU A 319 -12.98 7.72 13.28
CA LEU A 319 -12.48 8.88 14.05
C LEU A 319 -13.58 9.95 14.26
N GLY A 320 -14.43 10.18 13.27
CA GLY A 320 -15.60 11.05 13.39
C GLY A 320 -16.61 10.51 14.40
N ARG A 321 -16.85 9.18 14.44
CA ARG A 321 -17.77 8.52 15.36
C ARG A 321 -17.34 8.67 16.83
N VAL A 322 -16.06 8.57 17.11
CA VAL A 322 -15.50 8.77 18.46
C VAL A 322 -15.20 10.23 18.79
N SER A 323 -15.59 11.18 17.92
CA SER A 323 -15.40 12.64 18.09
C SER A 323 -13.93 13.10 18.15
N LEU A 324 -13.02 12.34 17.58
CA LEU A 324 -11.62 12.74 17.35
C LEU A 324 -11.45 13.56 16.05
N LEU A 325 -12.36 13.38 15.10
CA LEU A 325 -12.64 14.28 13.99
C LEU A 325 -14.03 14.90 14.14
N PRO A 326 -14.36 15.97 13.40
CA PRO A 326 -15.71 16.52 13.39
C PRO A 326 -16.77 15.43 13.14
N ARG A 327 -17.84 15.42 13.95
CA ARG A 327 -18.93 14.44 13.86
C ARG A 327 -19.58 14.39 12.48
N TRP A 328 -19.43 15.42 11.68
CA TRP A 328 -19.84 15.47 10.29
C TRP A 328 -19.30 14.27 9.48
N PHE A 329 -18.07 13.79 9.77
CA PHE A 329 -17.49 12.60 9.14
C PHE A 329 -18.17 11.28 9.54
N ALA A 330 -18.94 11.25 10.63
CA ALA A 330 -19.68 10.07 11.06
C ALA A 330 -21.04 9.90 10.35
N ALA A 331 -21.38 10.79 9.39
CA ALA A 331 -22.61 10.68 8.62
C ALA A 331 -22.57 9.49 7.65
N VAL A 332 -23.65 8.70 7.64
CA VAL A 332 -23.82 7.52 6.77
C VAL A 332 -24.95 7.80 5.77
N HIS A 333 -24.71 7.45 4.50
CA HIS A 333 -25.71 7.59 3.44
C HIS A 333 -26.87 6.63 3.66
N GLU A 334 -28.11 7.09 3.54
CA GLU A 334 -29.32 6.31 3.87
C GLU A 334 -29.44 5.03 3.03
N THR A 335 -29.22 5.11 1.74
CA THR A 335 -29.40 3.99 0.80
C THR A 335 -28.12 3.15 0.65
N HIS A 336 -26.97 3.79 0.47
CA HIS A 336 -25.71 3.09 0.14
C HIS A 336 -24.95 2.62 1.38
N ARG A 337 -25.33 3.09 2.57
CA ARG A 337 -24.71 2.75 3.86
C ARG A 337 -23.21 3.04 3.89
N THR A 338 -22.76 4.03 3.12
CA THR A 338 -21.37 4.50 3.03
C THR A 338 -21.14 5.73 3.90
N PRO A 339 -19.91 5.99 4.38
CA PRO A 339 -19.56 7.20 5.14
C PRO A 339 -19.50 8.39 4.20
N ILE A 340 -20.65 8.98 3.85
CA ILE A 340 -20.86 9.91 2.74
C ILE A 340 -19.88 11.08 2.73
N ASN A 341 -19.68 11.74 3.86
CA ASN A 341 -18.85 12.93 3.95
C ASN A 341 -17.35 12.59 3.88
N ALA A 342 -16.95 11.42 4.42
CA ALA A 342 -15.59 10.91 4.24
C ALA A 342 -15.31 10.56 2.77
N VAL A 343 -16.31 10.00 2.06
CA VAL A 343 -16.20 9.69 0.62
C VAL A 343 -16.03 10.95 -0.20
N HIS A 344 -16.83 12.00 0.05
CA HIS A 344 -16.68 13.26 -0.66
C HIS A 344 -15.35 13.96 -0.36
N PHE A 345 -14.93 13.98 0.91
CA PHE A 345 -13.63 14.50 1.31
C PHE A 345 -12.49 13.78 0.60
N GLN A 346 -12.52 12.43 0.59
CA GLN A 346 -11.51 11.60 -0.06
C GLN A 346 -11.43 11.86 -1.58
N GLY A 347 -12.58 11.96 -2.26
CA GLY A 347 -12.62 12.22 -3.70
C GLY A 347 -12.02 13.59 -4.07
N ILE A 348 -12.40 14.64 -3.34
CA ILE A 348 -11.89 15.99 -3.55
C ILE A 348 -10.39 16.06 -3.24
N LEU A 349 -9.96 15.51 -2.11
CA LEU A 349 -8.55 15.52 -1.70
C LEU A 349 -7.68 14.76 -2.69
N GLY A 350 -8.09 13.54 -3.08
CA GLY A 350 -7.32 12.69 -3.98
C GLY A 350 -7.13 13.33 -5.36
N ILE A 351 -8.22 13.84 -5.97
CA ILE A 351 -8.14 14.52 -7.27
C ILE A 351 -7.35 15.82 -7.15
N GLY A 352 -7.61 16.61 -6.10
CA GLY A 352 -6.92 17.89 -5.88
C GLY A 352 -5.41 17.72 -5.70
N LEU A 353 -4.97 16.71 -4.94
CA LEU A 353 -3.55 16.41 -4.77
C LEU A 353 -2.90 15.87 -6.05
N ALA A 354 -3.56 14.93 -6.76
CA ALA A 354 -3.01 14.40 -8.01
C ALA A 354 -2.79 15.51 -9.05
N VAL A 355 -3.77 16.36 -9.22
CA VAL A 355 -3.72 17.49 -10.16
C VAL A 355 -2.75 18.56 -9.67
N GLY A 356 -2.86 18.98 -8.41
CA GLY A 356 -2.06 20.08 -7.86
C GLY A 356 -0.57 19.76 -7.83
N LEU A 357 -0.19 18.59 -7.30
CA LEU A 357 1.22 18.16 -7.27
C LEU A 357 1.74 17.86 -8.69
N GLY A 358 0.93 17.20 -9.53
CA GLY A 358 1.30 16.91 -10.90
C GLY A 358 1.62 18.17 -11.72
N LEU A 359 0.77 19.20 -11.65
CA LEU A 359 1.00 20.48 -12.30
C LEU A 359 2.19 21.23 -11.69
N LEU A 360 2.33 21.23 -10.36
CA LEU A 360 3.46 21.84 -9.67
C LEU A 360 4.79 21.23 -10.13
N PHE A 361 4.93 19.91 -10.11
CA PHE A 361 6.18 19.25 -10.51
C PHE A 361 6.43 19.37 -12.02
N GLN A 362 5.39 19.40 -12.84
CA GLN A 362 5.51 19.67 -14.27
C GLN A 362 6.02 21.09 -14.54
N SER A 363 5.49 22.10 -13.84
CA SER A 363 5.94 23.50 -13.98
C SER A 363 7.38 23.72 -13.50
N GLN A 364 7.87 22.87 -12.57
CA GLN A 364 9.25 22.88 -12.11
C GLN A 364 10.21 22.14 -13.04
N GLY A 365 9.73 21.56 -14.13
CA GLY A 365 10.57 20.85 -15.11
C GLY A 365 11.25 19.60 -14.53
N GLN A 366 10.58 18.88 -13.63
CA GLN A 366 11.15 17.65 -13.05
C GLN A 366 11.44 16.61 -14.12
N SER A 367 12.59 15.95 -14.04
CA SER A 367 13.09 15.02 -15.07
C SER A 367 12.18 13.81 -15.33
N LEU A 368 11.40 13.39 -14.32
CA LEU A 368 10.44 12.32 -14.44
C LEU A 368 9.06 12.80 -14.95
N GLY A 369 8.88 14.11 -15.19
CA GLY A 369 7.58 14.71 -15.47
C GLY A 369 6.68 14.81 -14.23
N GLY A 370 5.59 15.59 -14.33
CA GLY A 370 4.70 15.87 -13.20
C GLY A 370 4.06 14.64 -12.57
N PRO A 371 3.36 13.77 -13.34
CA PRO A 371 2.63 12.64 -12.78
C PRO A 371 3.53 11.60 -12.09
N LEU A 372 4.66 11.22 -12.71
CA LEU A 372 5.56 10.22 -12.13
C LEU A 372 6.27 10.78 -10.90
N THR A 373 6.69 12.06 -10.95
CA THR A 373 7.24 12.73 -9.75
C THR A 373 6.23 12.76 -8.61
N THR A 374 4.95 13.01 -8.89
CA THR A 374 3.86 12.96 -7.89
C THR A 374 3.74 11.57 -7.26
N TYR A 375 3.74 10.52 -8.09
CA TYR A 375 3.67 9.13 -7.61
C TYR A 375 4.85 8.80 -6.68
N VAL A 376 6.07 9.10 -7.10
CA VAL A 376 7.30 8.83 -6.33
C VAL A 376 7.33 9.67 -5.05
N TRP A 377 6.99 10.95 -5.12
CA TRP A 377 6.96 11.85 -3.97
C TRP A 377 6.00 11.38 -2.87
N ILE A 378 4.79 11.00 -3.24
CA ILE A 378 3.82 10.39 -2.33
C ILE A 378 4.35 9.05 -1.82
N GLY A 379 4.96 8.24 -2.68
CA GLY A 379 5.58 6.95 -2.31
C GLY A 379 6.62 7.08 -1.19
N TYR A 380 7.48 8.10 -1.21
CA TYR A 380 8.41 8.38 -0.11
C TYR A 380 7.69 8.68 1.20
N ALA A 381 6.63 9.51 1.16
CA ALA A 381 5.84 9.81 2.37
C ALA A 381 5.16 8.56 2.93
N LEU A 382 4.56 7.74 2.05
CA LEU A 382 3.94 6.47 2.43
C LEU A 382 4.94 5.49 3.03
N GLY A 383 6.11 5.33 2.40
CA GLY A 383 7.17 4.45 2.90
C GLY A 383 7.60 4.78 4.32
N LEU A 384 7.80 6.06 4.61
CA LEU A 384 8.19 6.52 5.94
C LEU A 384 7.07 6.28 6.98
N LEU A 385 5.83 6.64 6.63
CA LEU A 385 4.69 6.51 7.52
C LEU A 385 4.33 5.05 7.78
N PHE A 386 4.21 4.21 6.74
CA PHE A 386 3.84 2.80 6.91
C PHE A 386 4.91 2.00 7.63
N ALA A 387 6.21 2.26 7.38
CA ALA A 387 7.28 1.61 8.13
C ALA A 387 7.16 1.90 9.64
N ALA A 388 6.93 3.17 10.03
CA ALA A 388 6.70 3.55 11.43
C ALA A 388 5.42 2.91 12.01
N MET A 389 4.33 2.89 11.23
CA MET A 389 3.06 2.28 11.63
C MET A 389 3.19 0.77 11.84
N TYR A 390 3.91 0.06 10.98
CA TYR A 390 4.14 -1.37 11.13
C TYR A 390 5.00 -1.71 12.36
N VAL A 391 6.01 -0.88 12.66
CA VAL A 391 6.77 -0.98 13.92
C VAL A 391 5.82 -0.81 15.11
N ALA A 392 4.94 0.19 15.09
CA ALA A 392 3.99 0.42 16.18
C ALA A 392 3.00 -0.74 16.37
N VAL A 393 2.51 -1.35 15.28
CA VAL A 393 1.62 -2.52 15.36
C VAL A 393 2.35 -3.75 15.93
N ASN A 394 3.59 -4.00 15.52
CA ASN A 394 4.39 -5.09 16.08
C ASN A 394 4.61 -4.90 17.59
N LEU A 395 4.92 -3.67 18.05
CA LEU A 395 4.99 -3.36 19.48
C LEU A 395 3.64 -3.52 20.17
N ALA A 396 2.54 -3.17 19.49
CA ALA A 396 1.19 -3.29 20.05
C ALA A 396 0.79 -4.74 20.35
N VAL A 397 1.21 -5.72 19.53
CA VAL A 397 1.01 -7.15 19.83
C VAL A 397 1.63 -7.49 21.17
N ILE A 398 2.90 -7.12 21.38
CA ILE A 398 3.62 -7.40 22.63
C ILE A 398 2.85 -6.79 23.81
N GLY A 399 2.50 -5.49 23.71
CA GLY A 399 1.80 -4.76 24.76
C GLY A 399 0.41 -5.33 25.08
N TYR A 400 -0.38 -5.65 24.04
CA TYR A 400 -1.75 -6.17 24.17
C TYR A 400 -1.76 -7.53 24.89
N PHE A 401 -0.99 -8.49 24.41
CA PHE A 401 -0.98 -9.83 25.01
C PHE A 401 -0.33 -9.83 26.40
N TRP A 402 0.63 -8.94 26.66
CA TRP A 402 1.24 -8.82 27.99
C TRP A 402 0.30 -8.24 29.03
N ARG A 403 -0.54 -7.26 28.66
CA ARG A 403 -1.40 -6.50 29.60
C ARG A 403 -2.83 -7.05 29.68
N GLU A 404 -3.47 -7.32 28.52
CA GLU A 404 -4.89 -7.63 28.44
C GLU A 404 -5.18 -9.12 28.26
N ARG A 405 -4.24 -9.88 27.68
CA ARG A 405 -4.40 -11.30 27.33
C ARG A 405 -3.23 -12.16 27.79
N ARG A 406 -2.80 -11.97 29.03
CA ARG A 406 -1.62 -12.65 29.56
C ARG A 406 -1.74 -14.19 29.59
N SER A 407 -2.95 -14.72 29.75
CA SER A 407 -3.22 -16.16 29.66
C SER A 407 -3.00 -16.74 28.26
N ASP A 408 -3.18 -15.91 27.22
CA ASP A 408 -3.00 -16.31 25.82
C ASP A 408 -1.59 -15.99 25.31
N PHE A 409 -0.72 -15.41 26.15
CA PHE A 409 0.61 -14.98 25.75
C PHE A 409 1.50 -16.16 25.39
N SER A 410 2.07 -16.11 24.19
CA SER A 410 3.06 -17.08 23.69
C SER A 410 4.34 -16.31 23.33
N PRO A 411 5.51 -16.66 23.93
CA PRO A 411 6.77 -15.96 23.63
C PRO A 411 7.12 -15.93 22.15
N VAL A 412 6.91 -17.04 21.43
CA VAL A 412 7.20 -17.08 19.99
C VAL A 412 6.26 -16.17 19.21
N LYS A 413 4.94 -16.28 19.44
CA LYS A 413 3.91 -15.59 18.67
C LYS A 413 3.84 -14.09 18.97
N HIS A 414 4.01 -13.71 20.25
CA HIS A 414 3.71 -12.38 20.72
C HIS A 414 4.94 -11.58 21.16
N LEU A 415 6.16 -12.18 21.05
CA LEU A 415 7.41 -11.49 21.31
C LEU A 415 8.41 -11.70 20.16
N VAL A 416 8.80 -12.95 19.84
CA VAL A 416 9.84 -13.21 18.84
C VAL A 416 9.41 -12.76 17.44
N ILE A 417 8.21 -13.16 16.98
CA ILE A 417 7.71 -12.79 15.65
C ILE A 417 7.60 -11.27 15.50
N PRO A 418 6.96 -10.49 16.42
CA PRO A 418 6.92 -9.04 16.32
C PRO A 418 8.30 -8.38 16.35
N ILE A 419 9.24 -8.86 17.18
CA ILE A 419 10.60 -8.31 17.21
C ILE A 419 11.32 -8.55 15.88
N LEU A 420 11.23 -9.74 15.30
CA LEU A 420 11.80 -10.01 13.98
C LEU A 420 11.17 -9.10 12.92
N GLY A 421 9.86 -8.89 12.98
CA GLY A 421 9.17 -7.91 12.12
C GLY A 421 9.76 -6.51 12.24
N ILE A 422 9.98 -6.02 13.46
CA ILE A 422 10.59 -4.71 13.69
C ILE A 422 12.01 -4.65 13.13
N VAL A 423 12.85 -5.62 13.44
CA VAL A 423 14.27 -5.66 13.01
C VAL A 423 14.37 -5.62 11.49
N LEU A 424 13.54 -6.38 10.79
CA LEU A 424 13.54 -6.44 9.33
C LEU A 424 12.95 -5.17 8.67
N LEU A 425 12.15 -4.38 9.38
CA LEU A 425 11.62 -3.10 8.88
C LEU A 425 12.61 -1.94 9.03
N ILE A 426 13.60 -2.05 9.94
CA ILE A 426 14.58 -0.98 10.20
C ILE A 426 15.31 -0.55 8.92
N PRO A 427 15.86 -1.44 8.07
CA PRO A 427 16.53 -1.04 6.83
C PRO A 427 15.62 -0.24 5.89
N ALA A 428 14.34 -0.64 5.76
CA ALA A 428 13.39 0.07 4.92
C ALA A 428 13.08 1.46 5.45
N PHE A 429 12.87 1.59 6.76
CA PHE A 429 12.64 2.88 7.40
C PHE A 429 13.82 3.84 7.22
N LEU A 430 15.04 3.37 7.46
CA LEU A 430 16.24 4.15 7.28
C LEU A 430 16.49 4.48 5.80
N GLY A 431 16.14 3.55 4.88
CA GLY A 431 16.28 3.75 3.44
C GLY A 431 15.47 4.92 2.89
N VAL A 432 14.24 5.10 3.41
CA VAL A 432 13.37 6.22 2.98
C VAL A 432 13.84 7.56 3.55
N LEU A 433 14.55 7.58 4.68
CA LEU A 433 15.11 8.83 5.21
C LEU A 433 16.26 9.38 4.36
N GLY A 434 17.02 8.53 3.68
CA GLY A 434 18.21 8.94 2.92
C GLY A 434 19.33 9.53 3.79
N GLY A 435 20.49 9.79 3.19
CA GLY A 435 21.59 10.49 3.85
C GLY A 435 22.23 9.77 5.06
N LEU A 436 21.91 8.49 5.27
CA LEU A 436 22.36 7.71 6.40
C LEU A 436 23.32 6.60 5.98
N THR A 437 24.28 6.30 6.85
CA THR A 437 25.09 5.10 6.74
C THR A 437 24.60 4.07 7.72
N ILE A 438 24.33 2.84 7.27
CA ILE A 438 23.98 1.71 8.12
C ILE A 438 25.24 0.83 8.25
N PRO A 439 26.06 1.01 9.30
CA PRO A 439 27.38 0.37 9.37
C PRO A 439 27.31 -1.15 9.39
N LEU A 440 26.25 -1.71 10.02
CA LEU A 440 26.06 -3.15 10.13
C LEU A 440 25.86 -3.85 8.76
N LEU A 441 25.29 -3.12 7.80
CA LEU A 441 25.01 -3.63 6.44
C LEU A 441 25.96 -3.03 5.40
N ASP A 442 26.87 -2.14 5.82
CA ASP A 442 27.73 -1.35 4.92
C ASP A 442 26.93 -0.66 3.80
N ILE A 443 25.74 -0.16 4.16
CA ILE A 443 24.85 0.58 3.27
C ILE A 443 25.07 2.06 3.49
N LYS A 444 25.48 2.77 2.47
CA LYS A 444 25.49 4.22 2.41
C LYS A 444 24.34 4.68 1.54
N LEU A 445 23.41 5.39 2.16
CA LEU A 445 22.25 5.96 1.48
C LEU A 445 22.57 7.41 1.11
N ASP A 446 22.47 7.74 -0.16
CA ASP A 446 22.63 9.11 -0.62
C ASP A 446 21.51 9.99 -0.07
N PRO A 447 21.77 11.27 0.22
CA PRO A 447 20.72 12.23 0.55
C PRO A 447 19.66 12.28 -0.54
N LEU A 448 18.40 12.42 -0.12
CA LEU A 448 17.30 12.62 -1.06
C LEU A 448 17.54 13.92 -1.84
N LYS A 449 17.29 13.87 -3.15
CA LYS A 449 17.37 15.04 -4.02
C LYS A 449 16.01 15.72 -4.12
N THR A 450 16.00 17.01 -4.40
CA THR A 450 14.79 17.79 -4.68
C THR A 450 14.02 17.13 -5.86
N PRO A 451 12.69 16.95 -5.71
CA PRO A 451 11.79 17.48 -4.67
C PRO A 451 11.54 16.51 -3.49
N TYR A 452 12.26 15.41 -3.39
CA TYR A 452 11.99 14.34 -2.39
C TYR A 452 12.59 14.65 -1.02
N ASP A 453 13.62 15.48 -0.96
CA ASP A 453 14.33 15.90 0.26
C ASP A 453 13.45 16.61 1.31
N VAL A 454 12.35 17.24 0.86
CA VAL A 454 11.38 17.90 1.76
C VAL A 454 10.39 16.93 2.42
N VAL A 455 10.25 15.70 1.91
CA VAL A 455 9.23 14.76 2.37
C VAL A 455 9.40 14.36 3.84
N PRO A 456 10.60 13.97 4.33
CA PRO A 456 10.78 13.65 5.75
C PRO A 456 10.42 14.82 6.67
N MET A 457 10.72 16.04 6.26
CA MET A 457 10.38 17.25 7.02
C MET A 457 8.87 17.48 7.09
N ILE A 458 8.14 17.29 5.98
CA ILE A 458 6.68 17.39 5.94
C ILE A 458 6.05 16.35 6.87
N VAL A 459 6.52 15.12 6.82
CA VAL A 459 6.04 14.04 7.71
C VAL A 459 6.34 14.38 9.18
N LEU A 460 7.54 14.88 9.48
CA LEU A 460 7.89 15.29 10.84
C LEU A 460 6.99 16.42 11.35
N ILE A 461 6.76 17.47 10.55
CA ILE A 461 5.87 18.58 10.91
C ILE A 461 4.46 18.06 11.16
N TRP A 462 3.95 17.16 10.29
CA TRP A 462 2.65 16.53 10.46
C TRP A 462 2.56 15.79 11.79
N MET A 463 3.57 14.99 12.15
CA MET A 463 3.59 14.26 13.41
C MET A 463 3.68 15.18 14.62
N ILE A 464 4.44 16.29 14.56
CA ILE A 464 4.48 17.32 15.60
C ILE A 464 3.10 17.95 15.80
N VAL A 465 2.41 18.30 14.72
CA VAL A 465 1.02 18.81 14.78
C VAL A 465 0.12 17.77 15.47
N GLY A 466 0.27 16.50 15.16
CA GLY A 466 -0.46 15.41 15.83
C GLY A 466 -0.22 15.35 17.34
N ILE A 467 1.01 15.55 17.80
CA ILE A 467 1.35 15.60 19.22
C ILE A 467 0.67 16.82 19.89
N VAL A 468 0.74 17.99 19.25
CA VAL A 468 0.09 19.22 19.78
C VAL A 468 -1.41 19.01 19.87
N LEU A 469 -2.04 18.46 18.84
CA LEU A 469 -3.48 18.17 18.84
C LEU A 469 -3.86 17.13 19.92
N TYR A 470 -3.02 16.13 20.16
CA TYR A 470 -3.24 15.19 21.27
C TYR A 470 -3.33 15.92 22.62
N VAL A 471 -2.39 16.84 22.89
CA VAL A 471 -2.39 17.63 24.13
C VAL A 471 -3.68 18.45 24.25
N VAL A 472 -4.10 19.11 23.17
CA VAL A 472 -5.35 19.87 23.13
C VAL A 472 -6.58 18.99 23.36
N LEU A 473 -6.65 17.82 22.70
CA LEU A 473 -7.74 16.85 22.87
C LEU A 473 -7.79 16.29 24.29
N ARG A 474 -6.62 16.02 24.89
CA ARG A 474 -6.52 15.53 26.27
C ARG A 474 -7.09 16.56 27.26
N MET A 475 -6.94 17.86 26.99
CA MET A 475 -7.46 18.94 27.82
C MET A 475 -8.94 19.19 27.59
N ARG A 476 -9.44 19.06 26.34
CA ARG A 476 -10.82 19.44 25.96
C ARG A 476 -11.80 18.27 25.91
N SER A 477 -11.32 17.09 25.56
CA SER A 477 -12.17 15.92 25.29
C SER A 477 -11.47 14.60 25.66
N PRO A 478 -11.08 14.42 26.95
CA PRO A 478 -10.35 13.22 27.38
C PRO A 478 -11.11 11.92 27.09
N ASP A 479 -12.46 11.94 27.18
CA ASP A 479 -13.32 10.79 26.90
C ASP A 479 -13.24 10.33 25.44
N ALA A 480 -12.99 11.23 24.48
CA ALA A 480 -12.80 10.86 23.09
C ALA A 480 -11.51 10.04 22.89
N LEU A 481 -10.45 10.40 23.61
CA LEU A 481 -9.18 9.66 23.59
C LEU A 481 -9.28 8.27 24.25
N THR A 482 -10.11 8.10 25.27
CA THR A 482 -10.33 6.77 25.88
C THR A 482 -11.05 5.83 24.92
N ARG A 483 -11.95 6.34 24.08
CA ARG A 483 -12.72 5.58 23.10
C ARG A 483 -11.94 5.24 21.81
N ILE A 484 -10.71 5.71 21.64
CA ILE A 484 -9.92 5.41 20.44
C ILE A 484 -9.60 3.91 20.28
N GLY A 485 -9.63 3.16 21.37
CA GLY A 485 -9.46 1.71 21.41
C GLY A 485 -10.75 0.90 21.35
N ASP A 486 -11.91 1.55 21.13
CA ASP A 486 -13.19 0.84 21.10
C ASP A 486 -13.27 -0.12 19.92
N VAL A 487 -13.71 -1.31 20.19
CA VAL A 487 -13.93 -2.37 19.20
C VAL A 487 -15.42 -2.58 19.00
N MET A 488 -15.79 -3.24 17.90
CA MET A 488 -17.16 -3.63 17.64
C MET A 488 -17.62 -4.61 18.74
N THR A 489 -18.63 -4.23 19.50
CA THR A 489 -19.33 -5.14 20.42
C THR A 489 -20.26 -6.02 19.62
N GLU A 490 -20.16 -7.34 19.82
CA GLU A 490 -21.17 -8.28 19.33
C GLU A 490 -22.46 -8.01 20.13
N GLY A 491 -23.45 -7.39 19.48
CA GLY A 491 -24.80 -7.20 20.03
C GLY A 491 -25.66 -8.46 19.85
#